data_035909ce824718a486d6f4c26df8f7ee
#
_entry.id   035909ce824718a486d6f4c26df8f7ee
#
_cell.length_a   1.000
_cell.length_b   1.000
_cell.length_c   1.000
_cell.angle_alpha   90.00
_cell.angle_beta   90.00
_cell.angle_gamma   90.00
#
_symmetry.space_group_name_H-M   'P 1'
#
loop_
_entity.id
_entity.type
_entity.pdbx_description
1 polymer ?
#
loop_
_entity_poly.entity_id
_entity_poly.type
_entity_poly.pdbx_seq_one_letter_code
_entity_poly.pdbx_strand_id
1 'polypeptide(L)'
;MIRPFEHGGNIYRHAADRPVLDYSANINPLGLAVGVRAAIAAHLDDVVHYPDPDCTALREALSRFYHIPADAVIPGNGAAELLYLYFHHFHFRRVCIPVPAFSEYERAARSAGSEIVYAYLDPDKAFQPDLAAIERQAEGAGCIVLGNPNNPTGNLIRRQELIPFIGRAASRGQCVIMDESFLDFRDDGDTFTVADLASRSGHVFVIHSLTKFYALPGLRLGFGIAPEPVIRGLMEQTDVWHVNTLAQIAGIAALQETEYQKISCKRVAEERERMRLELSRISGVTVCPASVNFLLCHIRETGVTAPVLARQMQKQDVLIRDCSNYPGLTPYYIRLAVRSREENEYVIRTMKLCLKNKSE
;
A
#
# COMPACT_ATOMS: atom_id res chain seq x y z
N MET A 1 17.43 -13.22 13.56
CA MET A 1 17.23 -13.67 12.18
C MET A 1 16.36 -12.63 11.49
N ILE A 2 16.87 -11.91 10.49
CA ILE A 2 16.07 -10.97 9.67
C ILE A 2 15.17 -11.84 8.79
N ARG A 3 13.84 -11.67 8.91
CA ARG A 3 12.90 -12.36 8.02
C ARG A 3 12.91 -11.61 6.69
N PRO A 4 13.12 -12.25 5.55
CA PRO A 4 13.26 -11.57 4.24
C PRO A 4 12.02 -10.74 3.84
N PHE A 5 10.86 -11.00 4.43
CA PHE A 5 9.59 -10.30 4.17
C PHE A 5 9.05 -9.63 5.44
N GLU A 6 9.90 -8.97 6.22
CA GLU A 6 9.45 -8.26 7.41
C GLU A 6 8.68 -6.98 7.03
N HIS A 7 7.51 -6.79 7.66
CA HIS A 7 6.65 -5.62 7.48
C HIS A 7 6.64 -4.72 8.72
N GLY A 8 6.23 -3.46 8.56
CA GLY A 8 5.86 -2.59 9.67
C GLY A 8 4.54 -3.03 10.33
N GLY A 9 4.16 -2.36 11.41
CA GLY A 9 2.90 -2.62 12.12
C GLY A 9 2.98 -3.70 13.20
N ASN A 10 4.16 -4.20 13.53
CA ASN A 10 4.31 -5.25 14.54
C ASN A 10 4.48 -4.68 15.96
N ILE A 11 3.41 -4.08 16.48
CA ILE A 11 3.38 -3.52 17.83
C ILE A 11 3.45 -4.59 18.94
N TYR A 12 3.09 -5.83 18.64
CA TYR A 12 3.02 -6.95 19.60
C TYR A 12 4.39 -7.46 20.08
N ARG A 13 5.48 -7.01 19.44
CA ARG A 13 6.86 -7.34 19.87
C ARG A 13 7.41 -6.38 20.92
N HIS A 14 6.62 -5.39 21.32
CA HIS A 14 7.00 -4.41 22.32
C HIS A 14 6.34 -4.73 23.66
N ALA A 15 6.97 -4.30 24.76
CA ALA A 15 6.43 -4.51 26.09
C ALA A 15 5.00 -3.92 26.18
N ALA A 16 4.05 -4.73 26.67
CA ALA A 16 2.62 -4.42 26.66
C ALA A 16 2.20 -3.27 27.61
N ASP A 17 3.14 -2.73 28.37
CA ASP A 17 2.90 -1.76 29.45
C ASP A 17 3.08 -0.29 29.02
N ARG A 18 3.51 -0.03 27.77
CA ARG A 18 3.72 1.33 27.24
C ARG A 18 3.06 1.54 25.89
N PRO A 19 2.40 2.69 25.66
CA PRO A 19 1.90 3.05 24.35
C PRO A 19 3.07 3.30 23.40
N VAL A 20 3.05 2.64 22.23
CA VAL A 20 4.08 2.76 21.19
C VAL A 20 3.53 3.59 20.05
N LEU A 21 4.31 4.56 19.58
CA LEU A 21 4.01 5.30 18.36
C LEU A 21 4.51 4.54 17.13
N ASP A 22 3.61 3.98 16.35
CA ASP A 22 3.94 3.19 15.17
C ASP A 22 3.98 4.05 13.89
N TYR A 23 5.17 4.44 13.48
CA TYR A 23 5.47 5.08 12.19
C TYR A 23 5.90 4.08 11.10
N SER A 24 5.94 2.79 11.42
CA SER A 24 6.29 1.74 10.47
C SER A 24 5.10 1.30 9.60
N ALA A 25 3.86 1.53 10.07
CA ALA A 25 2.61 1.23 9.37
C ALA A 25 1.95 2.54 8.88
N ASN A 26 1.58 2.56 7.61
CA ASN A 26 1.02 3.75 6.95
C ASN A 26 -0.51 3.80 7.10
N ILE A 27 -0.99 3.98 8.32
CA ILE A 27 -2.44 4.03 8.62
C ILE A 27 -2.87 5.50 8.76
N ASN A 28 -4.11 5.81 8.34
CA ASN A 28 -4.69 7.15 8.47
C ASN A 28 -4.64 7.63 9.91
N PRO A 29 -4.06 8.81 10.19
CA PRO A 29 -3.94 9.36 11.54
C PRO A 29 -5.28 9.71 12.20
N LEU A 30 -6.36 9.85 11.43
CA LEU A 30 -7.70 10.10 12.00
C LEU A 30 -8.27 8.86 12.72
N GLY A 31 -7.68 7.68 12.52
CA GLY A 31 -8.17 6.44 13.10
C GLY A 31 -9.53 6.01 12.52
N LEU A 32 -10.25 5.17 13.26
CA LEU A 32 -11.52 4.61 12.82
C LEU A 32 -12.62 5.68 12.81
N ALA A 33 -13.28 5.88 11.66
CA ALA A 33 -14.38 6.82 11.50
C ALA A 33 -15.56 6.48 12.42
N VAL A 34 -16.30 7.51 12.86
CA VAL A 34 -17.38 7.35 13.85
C VAL A 34 -18.50 6.46 13.31
N GLY A 35 -18.94 6.65 12.08
CA GLY A 35 -20.00 5.84 11.46
C GLY A 35 -19.55 4.40 11.22
N VAL A 36 -18.30 4.17 10.89
CA VAL A 36 -17.74 2.81 10.76
C VAL A 36 -17.72 2.10 12.11
N ARG A 37 -17.30 2.79 13.18
CA ARG A 37 -17.34 2.24 14.55
C ARG A 37 -18.76 1.88 14.96
N ALA A 38 -19.72 2.77 14.68
CA ALA A 38 -21.14 2.55 14.99
C ALA A 38 -21.71 1.35 14.21
N ALA A 39 -21.38 1.24 12.92
CA ALA A 39 -21.81 0.12 12.09
C ALA A 39 -21.28 -1.24 12.62
N ILE A 40 -19.98 -1.31 12.95
CA ILE A 40 -19.38 -2.52 13.54
C ILE A 40 -20.09 -2.88 14.87
N ALA A 41 -20.31 -1.91 15.75
CA ALA A 41 -20.95 -2.15 17.04
C ALA A 41 -22.40 -2.63 16.91
N ALA A 42 -23.15 -2.08 15.95
CA ALA A 42 -24.54 -2.45 15.70
C ALA A 42 -24.71 -3.86 15.13
N HIS A 43 -23.66 -4.38 14.48
CA HIS A 43 -23.67 -5.69 13.80
C HIS A 43 -22.73 -6.72 14.45
N LEU A 44 -22.32 -6.47 15.71
CA LEU A 44 -21.39 -7.37 16.38
C LEU A 44 -22.00 -8.78 16.60
N ASP A 45 -23.30 -8.86 16.83
CA ASP A 45 -24.01 -10.12 17.05
C ASP A 45 -24.21 -10.92 15.74
N ASP A 46 -24.05 -10.29 14.57
CA ASP A 46 -24.17 -10.98 13.28
C ASP A 46 -23.02 -11.97 13.01
N VAL A 47 -21.94 -11.93 13.82
CA VAL A 47 -20.80 -12.88 13.72
C VAL A 47 -21.20 -14.34 13.99
N VAL A 48 -22.39 -14.61 14.49
CA VAL A 48 -22.94 -15.97 14.66
C VAL A 48 -23.35 -16.60 13.32
N HIS A 49 -23.47 -15.80 12.27
CA HIS A 49 -23.82 -16.23 10.94
C HIS A 49 -22.59 -16.20 10.01
N TYR A 50 -22.56 -17.10 9.02
CA TYR A 50 -21.57 -16.98 7.93
C TYR A 50 -21.78 -15.67 7.17
N PRO A 51 -20.68 -15.06 6.67
CA PRO A 51 -20.79 -13.87 5.83
C PRO A 51 -21.51 -14.15 4.51
N ASP A 52 -22.00 -13.08 3.85
CA ASP A 52 -22.48 -13.19 2.47
C ASP A 52 -21.33 -13.64 1.57
N PRO A 53 -21.41 -14.83 0.96
CA PRO A 53 -20.33 -15.40 0.16
C PRO A 53 -20.05 -14.58 -1.11
N ASP A 54 -21.06 -13.93 -1.65
CA ASP A 54 -20.96 -13.12 -2.87
C ASP A 54 -20.56 -11.66 -2.57
N CYS A 55 -20.52 -11.26 -1.29
CA CYS A 55 -20.27 -9.89 -0.86
C CYS A 55 -21.16 -8.87 -1.59
N THR A 56 -22.41 -9.20 -1.87
CA THR A 56 -23.32 -8.48 -2.79
C THR A 56 -23.44 -7.00 -2.45
N ALA A 57 -23.80 -6.69 -1.21
CA ALA A 57 -23.97 -5.30 -0.78
C ALA A 57 -22.64 -4.51 -0.82
N LEU A 58 -21.52 -5.14 -0.50
CA LEU A 58 -20.21 -4.52 -0.58
C LEU A 58 -19.79 -4.26 -2.03
N ARG A 59 -19.98 -5.22 -2.94
CA ARG A 59 -19.68 -5.06 -4.37
C ARG A 59 -20.50 -3.92 -4.98
N GLU A 60 -21.77 -3.82 -4.64
CA GLU A 60 -22.64 -2.70 -5.07
C GLU A 60 -22.17 -1.35 -4.50
N ALA A 61 -21.75 -1.30 -3.23
CA ALA A 61 -21.22 -0.08 -2.62
C ALA A 61 -19.91 0.37 -3.30
N LEU A 62 -18.98 -0.56 -3.55
CA LEU A 62 -17.74 -0.32 -4.28
C LEU A 62 -18.03 0.15 -5.72
N SER A 63 -18.94 -0.51 -6.41
CA SER A 63 -19.40 -0.15 -7.77
C SER A 63 -19.88 1.31 -7.85
N ARG A 64 -20.73 1.72 -6.92
CA ARG A 64 -21.24 3.09 -6.85
C ARG A 64 -20.12 4.10 -6.55
N PHE A 65 -19.22 3.77 -5.64
CA PHE A 65 -18.18 4.68 -5.18
C PHE A 65 -17.07 4.89 -6.23
N TYR A 66 -16.60 3.81 -6.86
CA TYR A 66 -15.52 3.86 -7.86
C TYR A 66 -16.02 3.95 -9.30
N HIS A 67 -17.34 4.05 -9.52
CA HIS A 67 -17.98 4.16 -10.85
C HIS A 67 -17.57 3.03 -11.81
N ILE A 68 -17.57 1.80 -11.32
CA ILE A 68 -17.23 0.57 -12.07
C ILE A 68 -18.37 -0.44 -11.96
N PRO A 69 -18.55 -1.39 -12.90
CA PRO A 69 -19.56 -2.44 -12.79
C PRO A 69 -19.34 -3.32 -11.54
N ALA A 70 -20.42 -3.71 -10.87
CA ALA A 70 -20.32 -4.55 -9.67
C ALA A 70 -19.77 -5.97 -9.97
N ASP A 71 -20.02 -6.49 -11.17
CA ASP A 71 -19.49 -7.76 -11.65
C ASP A 71 -17.99 -7.72 -12.00
N ALA A 72 -17.43 -6.51 -12.14
CA ALA A 72 -16.00 -6.28 -12.31
C ALA A 72 -15.22 -6.17 -10.98
N VAL A 73 -15.86 -6.41 -9.82
CA VAL A 73 -15.26 -6.25 -8.49
C VAL A 73 -15.18 -7.57 -7.76
N ILE A 74 -14.03 -7.89 -7.20
CA ILE A 74 -13.82 -8.99 -6.24
C ILE A 74 -13.32 -8.42 -4.91
N PRO A 75 -14.10 -8.45 -3.82
CA PRO A 75 -13.59 -8.19 -2.47
C PRO A 75 -12.57 -9.26 -2.05
N GLY A 76 -11.72 -8.96 -1.06
CA GLY A 76 -10.74 -9.90 -0.54
C GLY A 76 -10.38 -9.62 0.92
N ASN A 77 -9.83 -10.60 1.58
CA ASN A 77 -9.31 -10.51 2.95
C ASN A 77 -8.01 -9.67 2.99
N GLY A 78 -8.13 -8.43 2.56
CA GLY A 78 -7.06 -7.49 2.26
C GLY A 78 -6.53 -7.64 0.83
N ALA A 79 -5.96 -6.56 0.28
CA ALA A 79 -5.39 -6.53 -1.07
C ALA A 79 -4.30 -7.61 -1.29
N ALA A 80 -3.61 -8.04 -0.24
CA ALA A 80 -2.58 -9.07 -0.34
C ALA A 80 -3.16 -10.44 -0.78
N GLU A 81 -4.32 -10.84 -0.26
CA GLU A 81 -4.97 -12.09 -0.71
C GLU A 81 -5.19 -12.08 -2.23
N LEU A 82 -5.65 -10.96 -2.77
CA LEU A 82 -5.93 -10.81 -4.20
C LEU A 82 -4.67 -10.92 -5.07
N LEU A 83 -3.50 -10.48 -4.56
CA LEU A 83 -2.22 -10.73 -5.23
C LEU A 83 -1.93 -12.23 -5.34
N TYR A 84 -2.04 -12.96 -4.22
CA TYR A 84 -1.82 -14.40 -4.22
C TYR A 84 -2.80 -15.09 -5.16
N LEU A 85 -4.08 -14.76 -5.05
CA LEU A 85 -5.14 -15.33 -5.88
C LEU A 85 -4.86 -15.12 -7.37
N TYR A 86 -4.52 -13.90 -7.78
CA TYR A 86 -4.25 -13.57 -9.17
C TYR A 86 -3.04 -14.32 -9.73
N PHE A 87 -1.94 -14.38 -8.97
CA PHE A 87 -0.76 -15.11 -9.39
C PHE A 87 -1.00 -16.64 -9.47
N HIS A 88 -1.75 -17.19 -8.52
CA HIS A 88 -2.12 -18.62 -8.56
C HIS A 88 -3.14 -18.95 -9.64
N HIS A 89 -3.95 -18.00 -10.07
CA HIS A 89 -4.90 -18.20 -11.18
C HIS A 89 -4.18 -18.21 -12.54
N PHE A 90 -3.28 -17.25 -12.77
CA PHE A 90 -2.64 -17.09 -14.09
C PHE A 90 -1.30 -17.82 -14.24
N HIS A 91 -0.64 -18.24 -13.19
CA HIS A 91 0.63 -18.97 -13.20
C HIS A 91 1.70 -18.37 -14.13
N PHE A 92 1.94 -17.05 -14.01
CA PHE A 92 2.97 -16.40 -14.82
C PHE A 92 4.35 -17.01 -14.59
N ARG A 93 5.01 -17.47 -15.64
CA ARG A 93 6.37 -18.02 -15.56
C ARG A 93 7.37 -16.99 -15.03
N ARG A 94 7.23 -15.74 -15.46
CA ARG A 94 8.14 -14.64 -15.11
C ARG A 94 7.34 -13.38 -14.82
N VAL A 95 7.70 -12.68 -13.73
CA VAL A 95 7.06 -11.45 -13.27
C VAL A 95 8.10 -10.36 -13.14
N CYS A 96 7.87 -9.20 -13.76
CA CYS A 96 8.71 -8.02 -13.61
C CYS A 96 8.18 -7.13 -12.48
N ILE A 97 9.06 -6.75 -11.56
CA ILE A 97 8.75 -5.87 -10.43
C ILE A 97 9.74 -4.70 -10.44
N PRO A 98 9.31 -3.48 -10.76
CA PRO A 98 10.12 -2.29 -10.54
C PRO A 98 10.39 -2.10 -9.05
N VAL A 99 11.67 -1.99 -8.68
CA VAL A 99 12.11 -1.91 -7.29
C VAL A 99 12.85 -0.60 -7.01
N PRO A 100 12.69 -0.05 -5.80
CA PRO A 100 12.09 -0.63 -4.59
C PRO A 100 10.55 -0.67 -4.67
N ALA A 101 9.95 -1.78 -4.17
CA ALA A 101 8.52 -2.00 -4.18
C ALA A 101 8.04 -2.80 -2.96
N PHE A 102 6.73 -2.89 -2.75
CA PHE A 102 6.14 -3.66 -1.67
C PHE A 102 6.49 -5.15 -1.80
N SER A 103 7.04 -5.73 -0.73
CA SER A 103 7.62 -7.08 -0.76
C SER A 103 6.60 -8.21 -1.00
N GLU A 104 5.30 -7.94 -0.78
CA GLU A 104 4.27 -8.95 -1.07
C GLU A 104 4.09 -9.21 -2.57
N TYR A 105 4.48 -8.29 -3.46
CA TYR A 105 4.47 -8.55 -4.90
C TYR A 105 5.36 -9.74 -5.25
N GLU A 106 6.61 -9.69 -4.78
CA GLU A 106 7.57 -10.78 -4.96
C GLU A 106 7.11 -12.06 -4.26
N ARG A 107 6.67 -11.94 -2.99
CA ARG A 107 6.27 -13.08 -2.20
C ARG A 107 5.10 -13.83 -2.83
N ALA A 108 4.07 -13.11 -3.27
CA ALA A 108 2.91 -13.69 -3.92
C ALA A 108 3.27 -14.34 -5.26
N ALA A 109 4.07 -13.67 -6.11
CA ALA A 109 4.51 -14.23 -7.38
C ALA A 109 5.37 -15.51 -7.20
N ARG A 110 6.33 -15.49 -6.26
CA ARG A 110 7.14 -16.67 -5.94
C ARG A 110 6.31 -17.84 -5.39
N SER A 111 5.26 -17.57 -4.62
CA SER A 111 4.37 -18.64 -4.12
C SER A 111 3.63 -19.38 -5.22
N ALA A 112 3.40 -18.73 -6.36
CA ALA A 112 2.83 -19.32 -7.56
C ALA A 112 3.90 -19.91 -8.51
N GLY A 113 5.17 -19.95 -8.11
CA GLY A 113 6.27 -20.52 -8.90
C GLY A 113 6.90 -19.56 -9.91
N SER A 114 6.59 -18.26 -9.86
CA SER A 114 7.14 -17.31 -10.81
C SER A 114 8.63 -16.98 -10.56
N GLU A 115 9.39 -16.85 -11.64
CA GLU A 115 10.70 -16.21 -11.65
C GLU A 115 10.51 -14.68 -11.55
N ILE A 116 11.31 -14.01 -10.72
CA ILE A 116 11.25 -12.57 -10.54
C ILE A 116 12.36 -11.86 -11.32
N VAL A 117 11.98 -10.87 -12.10
CA VAL A 117 12.87 -9.92 -12.77
C VAL A 117 12.71 -8.56 -12.11
N TYR A 118 13.76 -8.02 -11.53
CA TYR A 118 13.74 -6.67 -10.97
C TYR A 118 14.07 -5.63 -12.03
N ALA A 119 13.21 -4.61 -12.14
CA ALA A 119 13.50 -3.39 -12.87
C ALA A 119 13.95 -2.33 -11.86
N TYR A 120 15.27 -2.09 -11.76
CA TYR A 120 15.81 -1.15 -10.78
C TYR A 120 15.49 0.29 -11.16
N LEU A 121 14.80 1.01 -10.25
CA LEU A 121 14.54 2.43 -10.39
C LEU A 121 15.76 3.24 -9.96
N ASP A 122 15.95 4.39 -10.59
CA ASP A 122 17.11 5.25 -10.40
C ASP A 122 16.99 6.09 -9.10
N PRO A 123 17.88 5.91 -8.11
CA PRO A 123 17.86 6.70 -6.88
C PRO A 123 18.18 8.17 -7.13
N ASP A 124 18.97 8.52 -8.16
CA ASP A 124 19.30 9.91 -8.49
C ASP A 124 18.09 10.66 -9.08
N LYS A 125 17.10 9.92 -9.57
CA LYS A 125 15.78 10.43 -9.98
C LYS A 125 14.70 10.23 -8.92
N ALA A 126 15.10 10.09 -7.65
CA ALA A 126 14.20 9.81 -6.53
C ALA A 126 13.25 8.62 -6.80
N PHE A 127 13.77 7.60 -7.50
CA PHE A 127 13.01 6.38 -7.87
C PHE A 127 11.76 6.65 -8.72
N GLN A 128 11.70 7.77 -9.45
CA GLN A 128 10.58 8.01 -10.37
C GLN A 128 10.56 6.94 -11.46
N PRO A 129 9.43 6.24 -11.69
CA PRO A 129 9.33 5.20 -12.70
C PRO A 129 9.57 5.75 -14.11
N ASP A 130 10.54 5.16 -14.81
CA ASP A 130 10.73 5.31 -16.25
C ASP A 130 10.05 4.14 -16.96
N LEU A 131 8.84 4.37 -17.48
CA LEU A 131 8.04 3.32 -18.10
C LEU A 131 8.72 2.67 -19.29
N ALA A 132 9.50 3.43 -20.09
CA ALA A 132 10.24 2.87 -21.21
C ALA A 132 11.41 1.96 -20.75
N ALA A 133 12.09 2.31 -19.66
CA ALA A 133 13.09 1.45 -19.05
C ALA A 133 12.47 0.19 -18.45
N ILE A 134 11.31 0.32 -17.79
CA ILE A 134 10.56 -0.82 -17.23
C ILE A 134 10.13 -1.77 -18.35
N GLU A 135 9.62 -1.25 -19.48
CA GLU A 135 9.22 -2.08 -20.63
C GLU A 135 10.39 -2.91 -21.18
N ARG A 136 11.58 -2.31 -21.32
CA ARG A 136 12.77 -3.04 -21.77
C ARG A 136 13.19 -4.14 -20.79
N GLN A 137 13.15 -3.85 -19.50
CA GLN A 137 13.52 -4.83 -18.46
C GLN A 137 12.47 -5.92 -18.27
N ALA A 138 11.21 -5.64 -18.62
CA ALA A 138 10.09 -6.59 -18.58
C ALA A 138 10.01 -7.50 -19.82
N GLU A 139 11.00 -7.47 -20.71
CA GLU A 139 11.01 -8.36 -21.89
C GLU A 139 10.97 -9.82 -21.46
N GLY A 140 10.04 -10.59 -22.04
CA GLY A 140 9.79 -12.00 -21.70
C GLY A 140 9.09 -12.23 -20.35
N ALA A 141 8.71 -11.20 -19.63
CA ALA A 141 7.81 -11.34 -18.47
C ALA A 141 6.35 -11.50 -18.94
N GLY A 142 5.59 -12.35 -18.25
CA GLY A 142 4.14 -12.49 -18.48
C GLY A 142 3.32 -11.46 -17.72
N CYS A 143 3.89 -10.89 -16.63
CA CYS A 143 3.22 -9.89 -15.80
C CYS A 143 4.20 -8.82 -15.32
N ILE A 144 3.70 -7.57 -15.20
CA ILE A 144 4.42 -6.43 -14.60
C ILE A 144 3.58 -5.96 -13.40
N VAL A 145 4.22 -5.69 -12.25
CA VAL A 145 3.52 -5.19 -11.06
C VAL A 145 3.96 -3.78 -10.75
N LEU A 146 3.03 -2.85 -10.69
CA LEU A 146 3.27 -1.44 -10.38
C LEU A 146 2.44 -0.98 -9.18
N GLY A 147 3.09 -0.38 -8.19
CA GLY A 147 2.38 0.41 -7.16
C GLY A 147 2.14 1.84 -7.65
N ASN A 148 0.92 2.33 -7.59
CA ASN A 148 0.56 3.69 -7.98
C ASN A 148 -0.51 4.30 -7.05
N PRO A 149 -0.08 4.91 -5.94
CA PRO A 149 1.26 5.29 -5.49
C PRO A 149 2.15 4.13 -5.08
N ASN A 150 3.45 4.19 -5.42
CA ASN A 150 4.40 3.15 -5.06
C ASN A 150 4.79 3.19 -3.58
N ASN A 151 4.86 2.05 -2.95
CA ASN A 151 5.43 1.86 -1.61
C ASN A 151 6.80 1.15 -1.73
N PRO A 152 7.93 1.73 -1.28
CA PRO A 152 8.02 2.77 -0.23
C PRO A 152 8.25 4.20 -0.72
N THR A 153 8.31 4.47 -2.02
CA THR A 153 8.76 5.75 -2.56
C THR A 153 7.71 6.87 -2.53
N GLY A 154 6.43 6.51 -2.61
CA GLY A 154 5.31 7.47 -2.71
C GLY A 154 5.18 8.11 -4.09
N ASN A 155 5.91 7.62 -5.10
CA ASN A 155 5.85 8.12 -6.47
C ASN A 155 4.53 7.76 -7.16
N LEU A 156 4.13 8.60 -8.09
CA LEU A 156 2.92 8.45 -8.91
C LEU A 156 3.25 8.53 -10.39
N ILE A 157 2.49 7.77 -11.19
CA ILE A 157 2.49 7.79 -12.65
C ILE A 157 1.09 8.27 -13.08
N ARG A 158 1.04 9.23 -13.97
CA ARG A 158 -0.24 9.76 -14.46
C ARG A 158 -0.95 8.73 -15.34
N ARG A 159 -2.28 8.70 -15.26
CA ARG A 159 -3.14 7.84 -16.09
C ARG A 159 -2.83 7.96 -17.58
N GLN A 160 -2.59 9.19 -18.07
CA GLN A 160 -2.26 9.43 -19.49
C GLN A 160 -0.94 8.74 -19.94
N GLU A 161 -0.04 8.41 -19.01
CA GLU A 161 1.19 7.66 -19.28
C GLU A 161 0.95 6.14 -19.12
N LEU A 162 0.10 5.76 -18.14
CA LEU A 162 -0.23 4.36 -17.87
C LEU A 162 -1.04 3.71 -18.99
N ILE A 163 -2.04 4.39 -19.56
CA ILE A 163 -2.89 3.82 -20.60
C ILE A 163 -2.09 3.35 -21.82
N PRO A 164 -1.18 4.15 -22.42
CA PRO A 164 -0.35 3.68 -23.52
C PRO A 164 0.63 2.57 -23.10
N PHE A 165 1.18 2.63 -21.89
CA PHE A 165 2.06 1.59 -21.34
C PHE A 165 1.33 0.25 -21.24
N ILE A 166 0.13 0.22 -20.63
CA ILE A 166 -0.71 -0.97 -20.51
C ILE A 166 -1.07 -1.51 -21.91
N GLY A 167 -1.42 -0.63 -22.85
CA GLY A 167 -1.73 -1.03 -24.22
C GLY A 167 -0.53 -1.72 -24.92
N ARG A 168 0.70 -1.21 -24.74
CA ARG A 168 1.91 -1.86 -25.28
C ARG A 168 2.23 -3.18 -24.55
N ALA A 169 2.01 -3.26 -23.24
CA ALA A 169 2.15 -4.51 -22.50
C ALA A 169 1.16 -5.56 -23.02
N ALA A 170 -0.12 -5.19 -23.17
CA ALA A 170 -1.17 -6.05 -23.71
C ALA A 170 -0.86 -6.56 -25.12
N SER A 171 -0.30 -5.71 -26.02
CA SER A 171 0.08 -6.12 -27.37
C SER A 171 1.21 -7.16 -27.39
N ARG A 172 1.96 -7.29 -26.29
CA ARG A 172 2.98 -8.33 -26.07
C ARG A 172 2.46 -9.53 -25.28
N GLY A 173 1.13 -9.60 -25.01
CA GLY A 173 0.52 -10.65 -24.21
C GLY A 173 0.85 -10.56 -22.70
N GLN A 174 1.34 -9.42 -22.24
CA GLN A 174 1.66 -9.20 -20.83
C GLN A 174 0.43 -8.68 -20.07
N CYS A 175 0.31 -9.07 -18.80
CA CYS A 175 -0.63 -8.46 -17.86
C CYS A 175 0.07 -7.41 -17.00
N VAL A 176 -0.71 -6.43 -16.49
CA VAL A 176 -0.22 -5.41 -15.56
C VAL A 176 -1.08 -5.45 -14.30
N ILE A 177 -0.44 -5.66 -13.15
CA ILE A 177 -1.09 -5.45 -11.84
C ILE A 177 -0.78 -4.03 -11.40
N MET A 178 -1.85 -3.25 -11.12
CA MET A 178 -1.77 -1.90 -10.59
C MET A 178 -2.23 -1.90 -9.15
N ASP A 179 -1.32 -1.66 -8.21
CA ASP A 179 -1.67 -1.53 -6.81
C ASP A 179 -1.95 -0.06 -6.48
N GLU A 180 -3.24 0.28 -6.38
CA GLU A 180 -3.76 1.61 -6.06
C GLU A 180 -4.11 1.76 -4.56
N SER A 181 -3.59 0.88 -3.69
CA SER A 181 -3.92 0.80 -2.25
C SER A 181 -3.70 2.08 -1.43
N PHE A 182 -3.00 3.06 -1.96
CA PHE A 182 -2.77 4.36 -1.32
C PHE A 182 -3.42 5.53 -2.07
N LEU A 183 -4.11 5.25 -3.17
CA LEU A 183 -4.63 6.32 -4.04
C LEU A 183 -5.74 7.15 -3.37
N ASP A 184 -6.54 6.54 -2.48
CA ASP A 184 -7.60 7.22 -1.73
C ASP A 184 -7.10 8.38 -0.85
N PHE A 185 -5.79 8.45 -0.54
CA PHE A 185 -5.19 9.61 0.13
C PHE A 185 -5.07 10.86 -0.75
N ARG A 186 -5.54 10.78 -2.00
CA ARG A 186 -5.49 11.87 -2.97
C ARG A 186 -6.90 12.29 -3.40
N ASP A 187 -7.15 13.58 -3.39
CA ASP A 187 -8.39 14.18 -3.88
C ASP A 187 -8.47 14.27 -5.42
N ASP A 188 -7.32 14.12 -6.11
CA ASP A 188 -7.20 14.07 -7.56
C ASP A 188 -6.97 12.64 -8.10
N GLY A 189 -7.43 11.60 -7.40
CA GLY A 189 -7.24 10.18 -7.70
C GLY A 189 -7.57 9.80 -9.15
N ASP A 190 -8.61 10.42 -9.73
CA ASP A 190 -9.05 10.18 -11.11
C ASP A 190 -7.96 10.48 -12.16
N THR A 191 -6.99 11.32 -11.80
CA THR A 191 -5.83 11.65 -12.66
C THR A 191 -4.85 10.48 -12.78
N PHE A 192 -4.95 9.49 -11.89
CA PHE A 192 -3.97 8.42 -11.73
C PHE A 192 -4.57 7.02 -11.87
N THR A 193 -5.83 6.81 -11.47
CA THR A 193 -6.48 5.49 -11.51
C THR A 193 -6.66 4.96 -12.93
N VAL A 194 -6.54 3.64 -13.05
CA VAL A 194 -6.89 2.89 -14.27
C VAL A 194 -8.03 1.88 -14.02
N ALA A 195 -8.80 2.08 -12.95
CA ALA A 195 -9.90 1.19 -12.53
C ALA A 195 -10.93 0.93 -13.64
N ASP A 196 -11.33 1.98 -14.38
CA ASP A 196 -12.27 1.84 -15.50
C ASP A 196 -11.69 1.07 -16.70
N LEU A 197 -10.37 1.17 -16.93
CA LEU A 197 -9.70 0.34 -17.93
C LEU A 197 -9.64 -1.11 -17.45
N ALA A 198 -9.32 -1.33 -16.17
CA ALA A 198 -9.26 -2.67 -15.57
C ALA A 198 -10.62 -3.39 -15.66
N SER A 199 -11.73 -2.70 -15.44
CA SER A 199 -13.07 -3.31 -15.53
C SER A 199 -13.42 -3.85 -16.93
N ARG A 200 -12.65 -3.48 -17.97
CA ARG A 200 -12.92 -3.82 -19.38
C ARG A 200 -11.79 -4.57 -20.09
N SER A 201 -10.59 -4.60 -19.49
CA SER A 201 -9.42 -5.20 -20.13
C SER A 201 -8.86 -6.34 -19.30
N GLY A 202 -8.81 -7.54 -19.88
CA GLY A 202 -8.19 -8.72 -19.24
C GLY A 202 -6.67 -8.64 -19.06
N HIS A 203 -6.03 -7.56 -19.54
CA HIS A 203 -4.59 -7.35 -19.41
C HIS A 203 -4.20 -6.42 -18.26
N VAL A 204 -5.16 -5.91 -17.48
CA VAL A 204 -4.87 -5.12 -16.30
C VAL A 204 -5.75 -5.56 -15.13
N PHE A 205 -5.12 -5.72 -13.98
CA PHE A 205 -5.78 -6.01 -12.71
C PHE A 205 -5.44 -4.90 -11.72
N VAL A 206 -6.44 -4.17 -11.26
CA VAL A 206 -6.27 -3.14 -10.22
C VAL A 206 -6.57 -3.75 -8.87
N ILE A 207 -5.75 -3.47 -7.87
CA ILE A 207 -6.03 -3.82 -6.48
C ILE A 207 -6.08 -2.56 -5.61
N HIS A 208 -7.01 -2.55 -4.67
CA HIS A 208 -7.21 -1.51 -3.67
C HIS A 208 -7.22 -2.06 -2.26
N SER A 209 -6.82 -1.24 -1.30
CA SER A 209 -6.83 -1.58 0.13
C SER A 209 -7.62 -0.56 0.94
N LEU A 210 -8.73 -0.97 1.51
CA LEU A 210 -9.49 -0.12 2.45
C LEU A 210 -8.83 -0.05 3.84
N THR A 211 -7.77 -0.83 4.09
CA THR A 211 -7.12 -0.93 5.40
C THR A 211 -6.34 0.31 5.80
N LYS A 212 -5.81 1.08 4.83
CA LYS A 212 -4.89 2.20 5.10
C LYS A 212 -5.66 3.50 5.30
N PHE A 213 -6.43 3.88 4.29
CA PHE A 213 -7.17 5.12 4.27
C PHE A 213 -8.29 5.16 5.32
N TYR A 214 -9.04 4.06 5.45
CA TYR A 214 -10.15 3.97 6.42
C TYR A 214 -9.74 3.42 7.79
N ALA A 215 -8.43 3.24 8.04
CA ALA A 215 -7.90 2.75 9.31
C ALA A 215 -8.50 1.41 9.78
N LEU A 216 -8.64 0.44 8.86
CA LEU A 216 -9.23 -0.89 9.07
C LEU A 216 -8.21 -2.05 8.97
N PRO A 217 -6.94 -1.93 9.38
CA PRO A 217 -5.95 -2.97 9.12
C PRO A 217 -6.29 -4.31 9.80
N GLY A 218 -6.96 -4.27 10.95
CA GLY A 218 -7.36 -5.45 11.71
C GLY A 218 -8.52 -6.24 11.09
N LEU A 219 -9.39 -5.58 10.30
CA LEU A 219 -10.52 -6.24 9.63
C LEU A 219 -10.13 -6.91 8.32
N ARG A 220 -8.97 -6.54 7.74
CA ARG A 220 -8.48 -7.17 6.53
C ARG A 220 -9.44 -7.03 5.36
N LEU A 221 -9.57 -5.82 4.77
CA LEU A 221 -10.45 -5.58 3.63
C LEU A 221 -9.69 -4.90 2.48
N GLY A 222 -9.85 -5.45 1.28
CA GLY A 222 -9.42 -4.89 0.01
C GLY A 222 -10.34 -5.35 -1.10
N PHE A 223 -10.10 -4.90 -2.31
CA PHE A 223 -10.82 -5.38 -3.48
C PHE A 223 -9.93 -5.32 -4.72
N GLY A 224 -10.29 -6.13 -5.71
CA GLY A 224 -9.68 -6.15 -7.04
C GLY A 224 -10.69 -5.80 -8.12
N ILE A 225 -10.19 -5.30 -9.25
CA ILE A 225 -10.99 -4.90 -10.41
C ILE A 225 -10.41 -5.56 -11.66
N ALA A 226 -11.26 -6.29 -12.36
CA ALA A 226 -10.98 -6.90 -13.67
C ALA A 226 -12.30 -7.13 -14.41
N PRO A 227 -12.31 -7.50 -15.70
CA PRO A 227 -13.55 -7.88 -16.39
C PRO A 227 -14.24 -9.07 -15.72
N GLU A 228 -15.56 -9.13 -15.80
CA GLU A 228 -16.42 -10.17 -15.18
C GLU A 228 -15.89 -11.59 -15.39
N PRO A 229 -15.44 -12.05 -16.58
CA PRO A 229 -14.92 -13.41 -16.73
C PRO A 229 -13.68 -13.71 -15.90
N VAL A 230 -12.80 -12.70 -15.69
CA VAL A 230 -11.62 -12.84 -14.82
C VAL A 230 -12.07 -12.89 -13.36
N ILE A 231 -12.98 -11.99 -12.95
CA ILE A 231 -13.51 -11.98 -11.58
C ILE A 231 -14.15 -13.32 -11.23
N ARG A 232 -14.98 -13.88 -12.11
CA ARG A 232 -15.61 -15.20 -11.91
C ARG A 232 -14.57 -16.31 -11.73
N GLY A 233 -13.56 -16.37 -12.61
CA GLY A 233 -12.48 -17.35 -12.47
C GLY A 233 -11.65 -17.22 -11.20
N LEU A 234 -11.48 -16.00 -10.69
CA LEU A 234 -10.84 -15.76 -9.39
C LEU A 234 -11.75 -16.21 -8.24
N MET A 235 -13.04 -15.87 -8.26
CA MET A 235 -14.00 -16.27 -7.22
C MET A 235 -14.14 -17.81 -7.08
N GLU A 236 -14.02 -18.54 -8.17
CA GLU A 236 -14.04 -20.03 -8.14
C GLU A 236 -12.86 -20.64 -7.37
N GLN A 237 -11.82 -19.87 -7.09
CA GLN A 237 -10.60 -20.31 -6.38
C GLN A 237 -10.49 -19.74 -4.96
N THR A 238 -11.43 -18.93 -4.50
CA THR A 238 -11.47 -18.41 -3.13
C THR A 238 -12.15 -19.41 -2.19
N ASP A 239 -11.87 -19.27 -0.89
CA ASP A 239 -12.77 -19.78 0.15
C ASP A 239 -14.13 -19.09 0.01
N VAL A 240 -15.21 -19.84 0.20
CA VAL A 240 -16.60 -19.32 0.08
C VAL A 240 -16.85 -18.12 0.98
N TRP A 241 -16.24 -18.08 2.17
CA TRP A 241 -16.44 -17.03 3.19
C TRP A 241 -15.18 -16.21 3.47
N HIS A 242 -14.34 -15.97 2.48
CA HIS A 242 -13.02 -15.35 2.64
C HIS A 242 -13.06 -13.90 3.17
N VAL A 243 -14.17 -13.18 3.00
CA VAL A 243 -14.36 -11.82 3.57
C VAL A 243 -15.35 -11.87 4.73
N ASN A 244 -14.86 -11.63 5.94
CA ASN A 244 -15.67 -11.71 7.15
C ASN A 244 -16.79 -10.66 7.20
N THR A 245 -17.88 -10.95 7.93
CA THR A 245 -19.07 -10.13 8.04
C THR A 245 -18.79 -8.69 8.46
N LEU A 246 -17.98 -8.49 9.51
CA LEU A 246 -17.68 -7.14 10.01
C LEU A 246 -16.82 -6.34 9.04
N ALA A 247 -15.97 -6.99 8.24
CA ALA A 247 -15.22 -6.33 7.18
C ALA A 247 -16.16 -5.83 6.07
N GLN A 248 -17.13 -6.64 5.64
CA GLN A 248 -18.13 -6.25 4.64
C GLN A 248 -18.92 -5.03 5.11
N ILE A 249 -19.46 -5.07 6.34
CA ILE A 249 -20.23 -3.99 6.95
C ILE A 249 -19.39 -2.72 7.10
N ALA A 250 -18.18 -2.85 7.64
CA ALA A 250 -17.27 -1.73 7.84
C ALA A 250 -16.85 -1.08 6.50
N GLY A 251 -16.66 -1.88 5.45
CA GLY A 251 -16.37 -1.40 4.11
C GLY A 251 -17.50 -0.55 3.55
N ILE A 252 -18.74 -1.02 3.65
CA ILE A 252 -19.92 -0.28 3.19
C ILE A 252 -20.05 1.05 3.94
N ALA A 253 -19.93 1.03 5.27
CA ALA A 253 -20.00 2.23 6.10
C ALA A 253 -18.86 3.21 5.76
N ALA A 254 -17.64 2.72 5.56
CA ALA A 254 -16.46 3.53 5.26
C ALA A 254 -16.61 4.33 3.95
N LEU A 255 -17.19 3.72 2.92
CA LEU A 255 -17.44 4.38 1.64
C LEU A 255 -18.47 5.53 1.74
N GLN A 256 -19.29 5.57 2.79
CA GLN A 256 -20.27 6.63 3.04
C GLN A 256 -19.71 7.81 3.84
N GLU A 257 -18.52 7.68 4.42
CA GLU A 257 -17.87 8.68 5.28
C GLU A 257 -17.21 9.83 4.49
N THR A 258 -18.01 10.56 3.72
CA THR A 258 -17.51 11.59 2.78
C THR A 258 -16.72 12.71 3.44
N GLU A 259 -17.13 13.15 4.64
CA GLU A 259 -16.42 14.19 5.38
C GLU A 259 -15.08 13.68 5.94
N TYR A 260 -15.05 12.43 6.42
CA TYR A 260 -13.81 11.77 6.83
C TYR A 260 -12.81 11.69 5.67
N GLN A 261 -13.28 11.35 4.46
CA GLN A 261 -12.45 11.26 3.26
C GLN A 261 -11.81 12.62 2.93
N LYS A 262 -12.59 13.70 2.89
CA LYS A 262 -12.11 15.07 2.62
C LYS A 262 -11.11 15.54 3.66
N ILE A 263 -11.43 15.37 4.95
CA ILE A 263 -10.55 15.76 6.06
C ILE A 263 -9.25 14.97 6.02
N SER A 264 -9.32 13.66 5.71
CA SER A 264 -8.15 12.78 5.62
C SER A 264 -7.19 13.25 4.52
N CYS A 265 -7.67 13.46 3.31
CA CYS A 265 -6.85 13.94 2.18
C CYS A 265 -6.18 15.26 2.53
N LYS A 266 -6.94 16.24 3.03
CA LYS A 266 -6.43 17.55 3.39
C LYS A 266 -5.36 17.47 4.50
N ARG A 267 -5.68 16.84 5.63
CA ARG A 267 -4.75 16.76 6.78
C ARG A 267 -3.48 16.00 6.46
N VAL A 268 -3.60 14.88 5.74
CA VAL A 268 -2.44 14.10 5.33
C VAL A 268 -1.55 14.91 4.39
N ALA A 269 -2.12 15.65 3.43
CA ALA A 269 -1.35 16.50 2.52
C ALA A 269 -0.60 17.60 3.26
N GLU A 270 -1.27 18.32 4.17
CA GLU A 270 -0.69 19.39 4.98
C GLU A 270 0.44 18.87 5.89
N GLU A 271 0.17 17.79 6.64
CA GLU A 271 1.14 17.21 7.57
C GLU A 271 2.32 16.55 6.86
N ARG A 272 2.09 15.92 5.71
CA ARG A 272 3.17 15.36 4.86
C ARG A 272 4.15 16.46 4.45
N GLU A 273 3.66 17.58 3.95
CA GLU A 273 4.52 18.66 3.50
C GLU A 273 5.26 19.31 4.68
N ARG A 274 4.58 19.55 5.81
CA ARG A 274 5.21 20.05 7.02
C ARG A 274 6.31 19.12 7.53
N MET A 275 6.00 17.82 7.61
CA MET A 275 6.95 16.80 8.06
C MET A 275 8.16 16.71 7.11
N ARG A 276 7.91 16.78 5.77
CA ARG A 276 8.97 16.81 4.76
C ARG A 276 9.94 17.96 4.99
N LEU A 277 9.42 19.17 5.19
CA LEU A 277 10.23 20.36 5.44
C LEU A 277 11.05 20.24 6.74
N GLU A 278 10.43 19.77 7.83
CA GLU A 278 11.13 19.62 9.11
C GLU A 278 12.21 18.54 9.09
N LEU A 279 11.96 17.41 8.43
CA LEU A 279 12.95 16.35 8.25
C LEU A 279 14.12 16.80 7.37
N SER A 280 13.86 17.57 6.32
CA SER A 280 14.92 18.13 5.44
C SER A 280 15.84 19.14 6.13
N ARG A 281 15.43 19.68 7.30
CA ARG A 281 16.29 20.53 8.14
C ARG A 281 17.26 19.75 9.03
N ILE A 282 17.11 18.42 9.10
CA ILE A 282 18.03 17.57 9.85
C ILE A 282 19.27 17.31 8.97
N SER A 283 20.44 17.72 9.46
CA SER A 283 21.69 17.52 8.73
C SER A 283 21.90 16.05 8.37
N GLY A 284 22.17 15.77 7.10
CA GLY A 284 22.41 14.42 6.59
C GLY A 284 21.14 13.62 6.27
N VAL A 285 19.94 14.21 6.38
CA VAL A 285 18.68 13.59 5.99
C VAL A 285 18.18 14.18 4.67
N THR A 286 18.00 13.35 3.67
CA THR A 286 17.35 13.71 2.40
C THR A 286 15.99 13.05 2.34
N VAL A 287 14.92 13.82 2.11
CA VAL A 287 13.55 13.31 2.00
C VAL A 287 13.16 13.18 0.54
N CYS A 288 12.78 11.99 0.11
CA CYS A 288 12.27 11.76 -1.24
C CYS A 288 10.91 12.44 -1.43
N PRO A 289 10.58 12.92 -2.65
CA PRO A 289 9.23 13.37 -2.98
C PRO A 289 8.20 12.28 -2.67
N ALA A 290 7.06 12.67 -2.09
CA ALA A 290 6.00 11.72 -1.75
C ALA A 290 4.62 12.33 -1.99
N SER A 291 3.65 11.49 -2.34
CA SER A 291 2.30 11.92 -2.72
C SER A 291 1.23 11.50 -1.71
N VAL A 292 1.57 10.62 -0.76
CA VAL A 292 0.62 9.96 0.16
C VAL A 292 1.07 10.05 1.63
N ASN A 293 0.54 9.19 2.50
CA ASN A 293 0.70 9.27 3.95
C ASN A 293 2.00 8.67 4.50
N PHE A 294 3.09 8.72 3.73
CA PHE A 294 4.43 8.33 4.21
C PHE A 294 5.54 9.06 3.45
N LEU A 295 6.72 9.10 4.05
CA LEU A 295 7.93 9.71 3.52
C LEU A 295 9.07 8.68 3.54
N LEU A 296 9.73 8.50 2.39
CA LEU A 296 11.00 7.77 2.29
C LEU A 296 12.14 8.75 2.52
N CYS A 297 13.03 8.44 3.47
CA CYS A 297 14.17 9.28 3.83
C CYS A 297 15.48 8.53 3.62
N HIS A 298 16.45 9.18 3.00
CA HIS A 298 17.83 8.73 2.90
C HIS A 298 18.65 9.40 4.00
N ILE A 299 19.39 8.62 4.79
CA ILE A 299 20.08 9.08 6.01
C ILE A 299 21.58 8.80 5.99
N ARG A 300 22.19 8.50 4.85
CA ARG A 300 23.59 8.10 4.73
C ARG A 300 24.55 9.13 5.32
N GLU A 301 24.31 10.40 5.04
CA GLU A 301 25.17 11.49 5.48
C GLU A 301 25.12 11.74 7.00
N THR A 302 24.16 11.12 7.71
CA THR A 302 24.14 11.12 9.18
C THR A 302 25.21 10.21 9.79
N GLY A 303 25.73 9.24 8.99
CA GLY A 303 26.62 8.18 9.44
C GLY A 303 25.94 7.05 10.22
N VAL A 304 24.59 7.05 10.31
CA VAL A 304 23.78 6.04 11.02
C VAL A 304 23.02 5.22 10.00
N THR A 305 23.00 3.89 10.15
CA THR A 305 22.19 3.01 9.29
C THR A 305 20.75 2.89 9.77
N ALA A 306 19.83 2.57 8.87
CA ALA A 306 18.41 2.41 9.16
C ALA A 306 18.13 1.38 10.29
N PRO A 307 18.77 0.18 10.31
CA PRO A 307 18.60 -0.75 11.43
C PRO A 307 19.06 -0.19 12.78
N VAL A 308 20.14 0.62 12.80
CA VAL A 308 20.62 1.25 14.04
C VAL A 308 19.64 2.31 14.51
N LEU A 309 19.23 3.22 13.61
CA LEU A 309 18.25 4.25 13.94
C LEU A 309 16.93 3.65 14.39
N ALA A 310 16.43 2.62 13.71
CA ALA A 310 15.20 1.93 14.11
C ALA A 310 15.27 1.38 15.55
N ARG A 311 16.39 0.75 15.93
CA ARG A 311 16.58 0.27 17.31
C ARG A 311 16.67 1.42 18.34
N GLN A 312 17.32 2.54 17.99
CA GLN A 312 17.40 3.70 18.89
C GLN A 312 16.04 4.36 19.08
N MET A 313 15.26 4.52 18.01
CA MET A 313 13.90 5.05 18.05
C MET A 313 12.98 4.14 18.85
N GLN A 314 13.13 2.82 18.70
CA GLN A 314 12.37 1.82 19.45
C GLN A 314 12.60 1.92 20.97
N LYS A 315 13.82 2.22 21.43
CA LYS A 315 14.12 2.49 22.84
C LYS A 315 13.37 3.73 23.39
N GLN A 316 12.86 4.58 22.49
CA GLN A 316 12.04 5.75 22.79
C GLN A 316 10.56 5.52 22.48
N ASP A 317 10.12 4.26 22.45
CA ASP A 317 8.75 3.84 22.16
C ASP A 317 8.22 4.33 20.78
N VAL A 318 9.11 4.49 19.79
CA VAL A 318 8.78 4.86 18.42
C VAL A 318 9.24 3.79 17.44
N LEU A 319 8.31 3.25 16.66
CA LEU A 319 8.61 2.30 15.59
C LEU A 319 8.70 3.02 14.26
N ILE A 320 9.82 2.86 13.56
CA ILE A 320 9.99 3.35 12.19
C ILE A 320 10.22 2.16 11.24
N ARG A 321 9.99 2.35 9.95
CA ARG A 321 10.26 1.30 8.96
C ARG A 321 11.72 1.36 8.50
N ASP A 322 12.49 0.37 8.89
CA ASP A 322 13.78 0.06 8.29
C ASP A 322 13.56 -0.51 6.88
N CYS A 323 14.05 0.20 5.85
CA CYS A 323 13.90 -0.18 4.46
C CYS A 323 15.13 -0.91 3.87
N SER A 324 16.08 -1.34 4.70
CA SER A 324 17.29 -2.03 4.26
C SER A 324 17.04 -3.39 3.58
N ASN A 325 15.85 -3.96 3.77
CA ASN A 325 15.43 -5.22 3.16
C ASN A 325 14.67 -5.07 1.82
N TYR A 326 14.51 -3.84 1.32
CA TYR A 326 13.90 -3.63 0.01
C TYR A 326 14.94 -3.78 -1.09
N PRO A 327 14.73 -4.64 -2.10
CA PRO A 327 15.57 -4.65 -3.30
C PRO A 327 15.66 -3.24 -3.90
N GLY A 328 16.84 -2.81 -4.30
CA GLY A 328 17.07 -1.47 -4.84
C GLY A 328 17.31 -0.37 -3.80
N LEU A 329 17.18 -0.66 -2.49
CA LEU A 329 17.56 0.28 -1.43
C LEU A 329 18.84 -0.17 -0.70
N THR A 330 19.56 0.82 -0.16
CA THR A 330 20.73 0.59 0.70
C THR A 330 20.32 0.58 2.17
N PRO A 331 21.21 0.16 3.10
CA PRO A 331 20.94 0.21 4.55
C PRO A 331 20.75 1.62 5.15
N TYR A 332 20.60 2.64 4.31
CA TYR A 332 20.45 4.03 4.73
C TYR A 332 19.06 4.61 4.40
N TYR A 333 18.08 3.78 4.09
CA TYR A 333 16.73 4.23 3.82
C TYR A 333 15.79 3.83 4.96
N ILE A 334 15.03 4.81 5.43
CA ILE A 334 13.91 4.62 6.36
C ILE A 334 12.63 5.13 5.73
N ARG A 335 11.48 4.58 6.14
CA ARG A 335 10.18 5.14 5.81
C ARG A 335 9.43 5.51 7.09
N LEU A 336 8.85 6.70 7.10
CA LEU A 336 8.04 7.24 8.20
C LEU A 336 6.61 7.45 7.72
N ALA A 337 5.62 6.96 8.46
CA ALA A 337 4.23 7.31 8.22
C ALA A 337 4.00 8.80 8.53
N VAL A 338 2.97 9.39 7.92
CA VAL A 338 2.46 10.72 8.29
C VAL A 338 1.32 10.52 9.28
N ARG A 339 1.43 11.11 10.46
CA ARG A 339 0.46 10.99 11.54
C ARG A 339 -0.07 12.35 11.99
N SER A 340 -0.62 12.47 13.22
CA SER A 340 -1.06 13.74 13.74
C SER A 340 0.11 14.72 13.90
N ARG A 341 -0.20 16.01 13.99
CA ARG A 341 0.80 17.06 14.14
C ARG A 341 1.68 16.85 15.36
N GLU A 342 1.05 16.57 16.49
CA GLU A 342 1.72 16.36 17.79
C GLU A 342 2.63 15.13 17.73
N GLU A 343 2.16 14.05 17.15
CA GLU A 343 2.94 12.82 16.97
C GLU A 343 4.13 13.09 16.01
N ASN A 344 3.91 13.80 14.89
CA ASN A 344 4.95 14.14 13.93
C ASN A 344 6.05 15.01 14.54
N GLU A 345 5.68 16.00 15.37
CA GLU A 345 6.64 16.81 16.11
C GLU A 345 7.47 15.97 17.10
N TYR A 346 6.82 15.05 17.78
CA TYR A 346 7.50 14.13 18.70
C TYR A 346 8.49 13.22 17.97
N VAL A 347 8.10 12.57 16.89
CA VAL A 347 9.00 11.65 16.14
C VAL A 347 10.18 12.38 15.55
N ILE A 348 9.99 13.60 15.02
CA ILE A 348 11.08 14.41 14.45
C ILE A 348 12.07 14.81 15.55
N ARG A 349 11.59 15.23 16.72
CA ARG A 349 12.44 15.55 17.87
C ARG A 349 13.21 14.33 18.37
N THR A 350 12.55 13.18 18.50
CA THR A 350 13.19 11.92 18.90
C THR A 350 14.25 11.48 17.90
N MET A 351 13.96 11.58 16.60
CA MET A 351 14.94 11.28 15.54
C MET A 351 16.18 12.19 15.62
N LYS A 352 15.98 13.50 15.85
CA LYS A 352 17.10 14.43 16.05
C LYS A 352 17.99 14.06 17.24
N LEU A 353 17.40 13.58 18.34
CA LEU A 353 18.14 13.11 19.52
C LEU A 353 18.91 11.81 19.21
N CYS A 354 18.28 10.82 18.59
CA CYS A 354 18.93 9.56 18.22
C CYS A 354 20.11 9.77 17.25
N LEU A 355 19.98 10.68 16.28
CA LEU A 355 21.04 10.98 15.32
C LEU A 355 22.23 11.75 15.93
N LYS A 356 22.02 12.51 17.02
CA LYS A 356 23.09 13.17 17.75
C LYS A 356 23.91 12.20 18.63
N ASN A 357 23.25 11.20 19.21
CA ASN A 357 23.85 10.23 20.09
C ASN A 357 24.45 9.07 19.27
N LYS A 358 25.48 9.36 18.46
CA LYS A 358 26.14 8.41 17.55
C LYS A 358 26.88 7.24 18.23
N SER A 359 26.90 7.18 19.54
CA SER A 359 27.72 6.26 20.34
C SER A 359 26.81 5.51 21.31
N GLU A 360 26.26 4.36 20.90
CA GLU A 360 26.03 3.19 21.76
C GLU A 360 25.46 2.01 20.93
#